data_85d4764f7142c6cca5c1f3e8adadb71d
#
_entry.id   85d4764f7142c6cca5c1f3e8adadb71d
#
_cell.length_a   1.000
_cell.length_b   1.000
_cell.length_c   1.000
_cell.angle_alpha   90.00
_cell.angle_beta   90.00
_cell.angle_gamma   90.00
#
_symmetry.space_group_name_H-M   'P 1'
#
loop_
_entity.id
_entity.type
_entity.pdbx_description
1 polymer ?
#
loop_
_entity_poly.entity_id
_entity_poly.type
_entity_poly.pdbx_seq_one_letter_code
_entity_poly.pdbx_strand_id
1 'polypeptide(L)'
;TLINILKRYNVKDKVLFQLRHKYMLHIDLNKEYPYLEDGSLNKNYVKECTEKAIEVFNSMKFSNNLLIVYDDIYNSHGTREKEFVEDTLKNIAQNDNYKLNWKFPEDKDIYTCSRHIYQAKEVDIEKLFKEIILSDIGGKLDLTSSIFIIDIEIGCIFHLYDDRGLYLFAPKEEYLVDMEKV
;
A
#
# COMPACT_ATOMS: atom_id res chain seq x y z
N THR A 1 -5.32 7.25 15.65
CA THR A 1 -4.55 5.98 15.66
C THR A 1 -3.34 6.07 14.73
N LEU A 2 -3.49 6.50 13.45
CA LEU A 2 -2.38 6.64 12.50
C LEU A 2 -1.24 7.53 13.04
N ILE A 3 -1.56 8.69 13.58
CA ILE A 3 -0.56 9.61 14.16
C ILE A 3 0.28 8.94 15.26
N ASN A 4 -0.34 8.08 16.09
CA ASN A 4 0.39 7.36 17.13
C ASN A 4 1.32 6.28 16.56
N ILE A 5 0.94 5.67 15.44
CA ILE A 5 1.81 4.73 14.73
C ILE A 5 2.97 5.48 14.11
N LEU A 6 2.73 6.59 13.40
CA LEU A 6 3.78 7.40 12.78
C LEU A 6 4.81 7.96 13.79
N LYS A 7 4.40 8.20 15.03
CA LYS A 7 5.34 8.55 16.12
C LYS A 7 6.36 7.44 16.40
N ARG A 8 6.01 6.15 16.22
CA ARG A 8 6.96 5.03 16.37
C ARG A 8 8.08 5.07 15.33
N TYR A 9 7.82 5.72 14.18
CA TYR A 9 8.78 5.94 13.10
C TYR A 9 9.52 7.28 13.20
N ASN A 10 9.26 8.07 14.25
CA ASN A 10 9.79 9.44 14.42
C ASN A 10 9.43 10.37 13.24
N VAL A 11 8.25 10.18 12.65
CA VAL A 11 7.78 11.00 11.53
C VAL A 11 6.51 11.75 11.91
N LYS A 12 6.37 12.94 11.32
CA LYS A 12 5.15 13.72 11.38
C LYS A 12 4.14 13.15 10.38
N ASP A 13 2.87 13.54 10.53
CA ASP A 13 1.86 13.22 9.53
C ASP A 13 2.22 13.81 8.17
N LYS A 14 2.38 12.92 7.19
CA LYS A 14 2.74 13.25 5.80
C LYS A 14 2.18 12.17 4.87
N VAL A 15 2.23 12.40 3.57
CA VAL A 15 1.91 11.35 2.59
C VAL A 15 2.82 10.14 2.78
N LEU A 16 2.22 8.95 2.84
CA LEU A 16 2.95 7.76 3.28
C LEU A 16 3.93 7.23 2.23
N PHE A 17 3.71 7.47 0.94
CA PHE A 17 4.67 7.05 -0.08
C PHE A 17 6.04 7.74 0.05
N GLN A 18 6.11 8.87 0.78
CA GLN A 18 7.38 9.53 1.15
C GLN A 18 7.99 9.01 2.47
N LEU A 19 7.39 7.98 3.07
CA LEU A 19 7.95 7.38 4.28
C LEU A 19 9.34 6.79 3.96
N ARG A 20 10.31 7.09 4.81
CA ARG A 20 11.64 6.49 4.82
C ARG A 20 11.97 6.15 6.26
N HIS A 21 12.45 4.95 6.46
CA HIS A 21 12.82 4.45 7.79
C HIS A 21 14.02 3.52 7.69
N LYS A 22 14.83 3.44 8.73
CA LYS A 22 16.03 2.57 8.76
C LYS A 22 15.67 1.08 8.68
N TYR A 23 14.53 0.70 9.23
CA TYR A 23 14.00 -0.65 9.16
C TYR A 23 12.93 -0.71 8.05
N MET A 24 13.42 -0.76 6.84
CA MET A 24 12.63 -0.86 5.62
C MET A 24 13.23 -1.94 4.74
N LEU A 25 12.40 -2.84 4.25
CA LEU A 25 12.75 -3.87 3.29
C LEU A 25 11.99 -3.60 1.98
N HIS A 26 12.70 -3.66 0.86
CA HIS A 26 12.12 -3.64 -0.47
C HIS A 26 12.12 -5.05 -1.04
N ILE A 27 11.01 -5.48 -1.62
CA ILE A 27 10.86 -6.80 -2.24
C ILE A 27 10.36 -6.60 -3.67
N ASP A 28 11.14 -7.10 -4.64
CA ASP A 28 10.73 -7.18 -6.05
C ASP A 28 9.70 -8.31 -6.21
N LEU A 29 8.60 -8.04 -6.92
CA LEU A 29 7.55 -9.05 -7.14
C LEU A 29 7.90 -9.98 -8.30
N ASN A 30 8.35 -9.43 -9.42
CA ASN A 30 8.74 -10.20 -10.60
C ASN A 30 9.86 -9.47 -11.35
N LYS A 31 10.64 -10.23 -12.13
CA LYS A 31 11.70 -9.72 -13.00
C LYS A 31 11.34 -9.81 -14.47
N GLU A 32 10.21 -10.41 -14.79
CA GLU A 32 9.71 -10.57 -16.15
C GLU A 32 9.05 -9.28 -16.64
N TYR A 33 8.67 -9.28 -17.91
CA TYR A 33 8.02 -8.15 -18.53
C TYR A 33 6.50 -8.33 -18.52
N PRO A 34 5.71 -7.29 -18.17
CA PRO A 34 4.26 -7.40 -18.02
C PRO A 34 3.49 -7.60 -19.34
N TYR A 35 4.15 -7.42 -20.50
CA TYR A 35 3.52 -7.55 -21.81
C TYR A 35 4.16 -8.66 -22.62
N LEU A 36 3.35 -9.34 -23.42
CA LEU A 36 3.79 -10.31 -24.41
C LEU A 36 4.35 -9.62 -25.65
N GLU A 37 4.98 -10.38 -26.58
CA GLU A 37 5.57 -9.83 -27.82
C GLU A 37 4.54 -9.11 -28.71
N ASP A 38 3.28 -9.51 -28.65
CA ASP A 38 2.17 -8.89 -29.38
C ASP A 38 1.60 -7.62 -28.70
N GLY A 39 2.19 -7.20 -27.59
CA GLY A 39 1.77 -6.04 -26.80
C GLY A 39 0.58 -6.31 -25.87
N SER A 40 0.05 -7.52 -25.84
CA SER A 40 -1.02 -7.88 -24.89
C SER A 40 -0.47 -8.09 -23.47
N LEU A 41 -1.34 -7.86 -22.47
CA LEU A 41 -0.99 -8.06 -21.06
C LEU A 41 -0.72 -9.55 -20.78
N ASN A 42 0.44 -9.83 -20.17
CA ASN A 42 0.78 -11.17 -19.69
C ASN A 42 0.01 -11.49 -18.40
N LYS A 43 -1.06 -12.28 -18.54
CA LYS A 43 -1.92 -12.66 -17.41
C LYS A 43 -1.18 -13.49 -16.35
N ASN A 44 -0.16 -14.27 -16.74
CA ASN A 44 0.64 -15.04 -15.79
C ASN A 44 1.49 -14.10 -14.94
N TYR A 45 2.06 -13.05 -15.53
CA TYR A 45 2.78 -12.01 -14.80
C TYR A 45 1.92 -11.40 -13.67
N VAL A 46 0.70 -10.96 -14.00
CA VAL A 46 -0.23 -10.40 -13.00
C VAL A 46 -0.53 -11.39 -11.89
N LYS A 47 -0.76 -12.66 -12.26
CA LYS A 47 -1.03 -13.73 -11.29
C LYS A 47 0.17 -13.94 -10.35
N GLU A 48 1.37 -14.09 -10.89
CA GLU A 48 2.59 -14.33 -10.12
C GLU A 48 2.92 -13.16 -9.18
N CYS A 49 2.82 -11.92 -9.65
CA CYS A 49 2.98 -10.73 -8.81
C CYS A 49 1.96 -10.70 -7.67
N THR A 50 0.70 -11.04 -7.95
CA THR A 50 -0.36 -11.07 -6.93
C THR A 50 -0.09 -12.15 -5.89
N GLU A 51 0.25 -13.38 -6.32
CA GLU A 51 0.56 -14.51 -5.44
C GLU A 51 1.78 -14.20 -4.55
N LYS A 52 2.83 -13.59 -5.12
CA LYS A 52 4.02 -13.17 -4.36
C LYS A 52 3.69 -12.10 -3.32
N ALA A 53 2.91 -11.09 -3.68
CA ALA A 53 2.48 -10.05 -2.74
C ALA A 53 1.66 -10.63 -1.58
N ILE A 54 0.77 -11.61 -1.86
CA ILE A 54 -0.02 -12.33 -0.85
C ILE A 54 0.89 -13.16 0.05
N GLU A 55 1.86 -13.88 -0.51
CA GLU A 55 2.83 -14.67 0.25
C GLU A 55 3.58 -13.79 1.26
N VAL A 56 4.10 -12.66 0.80
CA VAL A 56 4.81 -11.70 1.66
C VAL A 56 3.87 -11.14 2.75
N PHE A 57 2.66 -10.73 2.38
CA PHE A 57 1.68 -10.23 3.35
C PHE A 57 1.37 -11.26 4.44
N ASN A 58 1.10 -12.51 4.06
CA ASN A 58 0.79 -13.59 5.00
C ASN A 58 1.98 -13.91 5.92
N SER A 59 3.21 -13.78 5.41
CA SER A 59 4.44 -14.01 6.19
C SER A 59 4.64 -12.97 7.29
N MET A 60 4.07 -11.76 7.15
CA MET A 60 4.08 -10.71 8.18
C MET A 60 3.26 -11.07 9.43
N LYS A 61 2.35 -12.05 9.33
CA LYS A 61 1.48 -12.50 10.43
C LYS A 61 0.77 -11.34 11.13
N PHE A 62 0.21 -10.42 10.34
CA PHE A 62 -0.54 -9.29 10.86
C PHE A 62 -1.69 -9.73 11.76
N SER A 63 -1.99 -8.93 12.77
CA SER A 63 -3.17 -9.10 13.62
C SER A 63 -4.47 -8.87 12.83
N ASN A 64 -5.60 -9.24 13.42
CA ASN A 64 -6.92 -8.93 12.86
C ASN A 64 -7.38 -7.49 13.18
N ASN A 65 -6.44 -6.57 13.38
CA ASN A 65 -6.71 -5.19 13.72
C ASN A 65 -5.88 -4.27 12.79
N LEU A 66 -6.42 -4.08 11.60
CA LEU A 66 -5.72 -3.40 10.51
C LEU A 66 -6.22 -1.98 10.34
N LEU A 67 -5.30 -1.09 10.02
CA LEU A 67 -5.59 0.25 9.54
C LEU A 67 -5.23 0.31 8.06
N ILE A 68 -6.22 0.56 7.22
CA ILE A 68 -6.04 0.74 5.79
C ILE A 68 -6.02 2.22 5.52
N VAL A 69 -4.94 2.71 4.94
CA VAL A 69 -4.80 4.12 4.54
C VAL A 69 -4.82 4.17 3.03
N TYR A 70 -5.77 4.90 2.48
CA TYR A 70 -5.82 5.26 1.08
C TYR A 70 -5.49 6.75 0.94
N ASP A 71 -4.36 7.03 0.30
CA ASP A 71 -3.90 8.38 -0.04
C ASP A 71 -4.20 8.68 -1.52
N ASP A 72 -5.27 9.45 -1.82
CA ASP A 72 -5.42 10.07 -3.13
C ASP A 72 -4.42 11.23 -3.22
N ILE A 73 -3.22 10.91 -3.69
CA ILE A 73 -2.00 11.72 -3.57
C ILE A 73 -2.15 13.10 -4.20
N TYR A 74 -2.87 13.19 -5.31
CA TYR A 74 -3.09 14.44 -6.04
C TYR A 74 -4.51 15.01 -5.85
N ASN A 75 -5.34 14.37 -5.03
CA ASN A 75 -6.76 14.69 -4.88
C ASN A 75 -7.48 14.76 -6.25
N SER A 76 -7.08 13.89 -7.15
CA SER A 76 -7.51 13.86 -8.55
C SER A 76 -8.40 12.68 -8.89
N HIS A 77 -8.38 11.63 -8.04
CA HIS A 77 -9.19 10.46 -8.23
C HIS A 77 -10.64 10.75 -7.84
N GLY A 78 -11.54 10.16 -8.60
CA GLY A 78 -12.97 10.24 -8.33
C GLY A 78 -13.38 9.31 -7.18
N THR A 79 -14.68 9.10 -7.09
CA THR A 79 -15.25 8.19 -6.08
C THR A 79 -14.92 6.72 -6.34
N ARG A 80 -14.57 6.34 -7.58
CA ARG A 80 -14.36 4.95 -8.01
C ARG A 80 -13.27 4.22 -7.24
N GLU A 81 -12.10 4.82 -7.11
CA GLU A 81 -10.94 4.24 -6.40
C GLU A 81 -11.30 4.06 -4.92
N LYS A 82 -11.90 5.08 -4.32
CA LYS A 82 -12.37 5.04 -2.93
C LYS A 82 -13.41 3.93 -2.73
N GLU A 83 -14.45 3.88 -3.57
CA GLU A 83 -15.50 2.86 -3.51
C GLU A 83 -14.93 1.45 -3.67
N PHE A 84 -13.98 1.27 -4.59
CA PHE A 84 -13.29 0.00 -4.76
C PHE A 84 -12.54 -0.41 -3.49
N VAL A 85 -11.77 0.50 -2.88
CA VAL A 85 -11.06 0.21 -1.62
C VAL A 85 -12.06 -0.19 -0.53
N GLU A 86 -13.14 0.58 -0.34
CA GLU A 86 -14.19 0.28 0.63
C GLU A 86 -14.84 -1.10 0.39
N ASP A 87 -15.04 -1.50 -0.86
CA ASP A 87 -15.61 -2.80 -1.23
C ASP A 87 -14.67 -4.00 -0.94
N THR A 88 -13.38 -3.75 -0.75
CA THR A 88 -12.43 -4.78 -0.29
C THR A 88 -12.38 -4.96 1.23
N LEU A 89 -13.04 -4.09 2.00
CA LEU A 89 -12.96 -4.07 3.46
C LEU A 89 -14.20 -4.69 4.10
N LYS A 90 -14.00 -5.49 5.13
CA LYS A 90 -15.09 -6.06 5.93
C LYS A 90 -14.97 -5.66 7.40
N ASN A 91 -16.12 -5.52 8.03
CA ASN A 91 -16.19 -5.19 9.46
C ASN A 91 -15.43 -3.90 9.80
N ILE A 92 -15.70 -2.82 9.03
CA ILE A 92 -15.13 -1.51 9.27
C ILE A 92 -15.65 -0.99 10.62
N ALA A 93 -14.75 -0.83 11.58
CA ALA A 93 -15.05 -0.33 12.93
C ALA A 93 -15.02 1.19 13.00
N GLN A 94 -14.15 1.83 12.19
CA GLN A 94 -13.97 3.28 12.15
C GLN A 94 -13.51 3.69 10.77
N ASN A 95 -13.98 4.85 10.30
CA ASN A 95 -13.41 5.55 9.17
C ASN A 95 -13.13 7.01 9.54
N ASP A 96 -12.13 7.59 8.90
CA ASP A 96 -11.77 8.99 9.04
C ASP A 96 -11.22 9.50 7.71
N ASN A 97 -11.32 10.81 7.47
CA ASN A 97 -10.76 11.40 6.27
C ASN A 97 -10.33 12.85 6.53
N TYR A 98 -9.25 13.25 5.89
CA TYR A 98 -8.77 14.62 5.91
C TYR A 98 -7.85 14.91 4.72
N LYS A 99 -7.54 16.20 4.52
CA LYS A 99 -6.61 16.64 3.48
C LYS A 99 -5.29 17.05 4.11
N LEU A 100 -4.20 16.74 3.41
CA LEU A 100 -2.87 17.20 3.75
C LEU A 100 -2.14 17.72 2.51
N ASN A 101 -1.29 18.69 2.70
CA ASN A 101 -0.46 19.24 1.63
C ASN A 101 0.91 18.58 1.66
N TRP A 102 1.46 18.35 0.47
CA TRP A 102 2.78 17.75 0.31
C TRP A 102 3.49 18.30 -0.94
N LYS A 103 4.77 18.06 -1.06
CA LYS A 103 5.58 18.40 -2.25
C LYS A 103 6.77 17.46 -2.39
N PHE A 104 7.30 17.34 -3.59
CA PHE A 104 8.62 16.78 -3.79
C PHE A 104 9.70 17.75 -3.29
N PRO A 105 10.86 17.26 -2.81
CA PRO A 105 11.93 18.11 -2.28
C PRO A 105 12.41 19.17 -3.26
N GLU A 106 12.47 18.84 -4.56
CA GLU A 106 12.94 19.71 -5.63
C GLU A 106 11.83 20.50 -6.30
N ASP A 107 10.57 20.26 -5.94
CA ASP A 107 9.41 20.90 -6.58
C ASP A 107 9.06 22.20 -5.88
N LYS A 108 8.57 23.17 -6.66
CA LYS A 108 7.98 24.43 -6.13
C LYS A 108 6.49 24.27 -5.87
N ASP A 109 5.85 23.33 -6.55
CA ASP A 109 4.42 23.11 -6.45
C ASP A 109 4.05 22.37 -5.17
N ILE A 110 2.91 22.77 -4.61
CA ILE A 110 2.30 22.11 -3.44
C ILE A 110 1.08 21.34 -3.94
N TYR A 111 1.08 20.07 -3.66
CA TYR A 111 -0.01 19.16 -4.00
C TYR A 111 -0.91 18.91 -2.78
N THR A 112 -2.17 18.59 -3.03
CA THR A 112 -3.12 18.20 -1.99
C THR A 112 -3.40 16.71 -2.10
N CYS A 113 -3.26 16.00 -0.98
CA CYS A 113 -3.65 14.61 -0.83
C CYS A 113 -4.97 14.53 -0.05
N SER A 114 -5.93 13.76 -0.55
CA SER A 114 -7.11 13.36 0.23
C SER A 114 -6.84 12.00 0.86
N ARG A 115 -6.67 11.96 2.17
CA ARG A 115 -6.44 10.73 2.94
C ARG A 115 -7.74 10.15 3.46
N HIS A 116 -7.94 8.86 3.24
CA HIS A 116 -9.00 8.07 3.83
C HIS A 116 -8.39 6.98 4.71
N ILE A 117 -8.92 6.79 5.91
CA ILE A 117 -8.40 5.86 6.90
C ILE A 117 -9.54 4.96 7.36
N TYR A 118 -9.35 3.66 7.27
CA TYR A 118 -10.33 2.67 7.67
C TYR A 118 -9.70 1.72 8.68
N GLN A 119 -10.36 1.51 9.81
CA GLN A 119 -10.02 0.40 10.71
C GLN A 119 -10.91 -0.78 10.36
N ALA A 120 -10.32 -1.85 9.85
CA ALA A 120 -11.02 -3.05 9.40
C ALA A 120 -10.45 -4.31 10.06
N LYS A 121 -11.30 -5.34 10.22
CA LYS A 121 -10.85 -6.65 10.72
C LYS A 121 -10.39 -7.57 9.60
N GLU A 122 -10.92 -7.38 8.41
CA GLU A 122 -10.64 -8.22 7.26
C GLU A 122 -10.49 -7.35 6.02
N VAL A 123 -9.58 -7.74 5.15
CA VAL A 123 -9.32 -7.14 3.84
C VAL A 123 -9.30 -8.26 2.80
N ASP A 124 -10.01 -8.08 1.70
CA ASP A 124 -9.88 -8.93 0.53
C ASP A 124 -8.58 -8.59 -0.19
N ILE A 125 -7.47 -9.14 0.33
CA ILE A 125 -6.11 -8.81 -0.16
C ILE A 125 -5.88 -9.28 -1.60
N GLU A 126 -6.49 -10.39 -2.03
CA GLU A 126 -6.35 -10.88 -3.40
C GLU A 126 -6.94 -9.87 -4.39
N LYS A 127 -8.17 -9.44 -4.14
CA LYS A 127 -8.85 -8.44 -4.95
C LYS A 127 -8.11 -7.11 -4.94
N LEU A 128 -7.68 -6.64 -3.76
CA LEU A 128 -6.98 -5.37 -3.59
C LEU A 128 -5.61 -5.37 -4.29
N PHE A 129 -4.79 -6.39 -4.05
CA PHE A 129 -3.42 -6.45 -4.60
C PHE A 129 -3.43 -6.62 -6.12
N LYS A 130 -4.34 -7.43 -6.65
CA LYS A 130 -4.50 -7.57 -8.10
C LYS A 130 -4.81 -6.24 -8.77
N GLU A 131 -5.68 -5.42 -8.20
CA GLU A 131 -6.02 -4.12 -8.79
C GLU A 131 -4.88 -3.10 -8.64
N ILE A 132 -4.15 -3.10 -7.53
CA ILE A 132 -2.93 -2.27 -7.38
C ILE A 132 -1.89 -2.63 -8.46
N ILE A 133 -1.65 -3.92 -8.68
CA ILE A 133 -0.72 -4.40 -9.71
C ILE A 133 -1.18 -3.98 -11.10
N LEU A 134 -2.47 -4.10 -11.39
CA LEU A 134 -3.04 -3.69 -12.68
C LEU A 134 -2.98 -2.18 -12.91
N SER A 135 -2.96 -1.36 -11.87
CA SER A 135 -3.03 0.10 -11.96
C SER A 135 -1.93 0.69 -12.86
N ASP A 136 -0.71 0.14 -12.84
CA ASP A 136 0.42 0.63 -13.64
C ASP A 136 0.50 -0.02 -15.04
N ILE A 137 -0.16 -1.16 -15.26
CA ILE A 137 -0.02 -1.97 -16.47
C ILE A 137 -1.32 -2.14 -17.26
N GLY A 138 -2.24 -1.19 -17.16
CA GLY A 138 -3.45 -1.13 -17.97
C GLY A 138 -4.74 -1.46 -17.24
N GLY A 139 -4.77 -1.35 -15.92
CA GLY A 139 -5.98 -1.41 -15.10
C GLY A 139 -6.95 -0.26 -15.35
N LYS A 140 -8.10 -0.33 -14.71
CA LYS A 140 -9.16 0.69 -14.82
C LYS A 140 -9.11 1.73 -13.71
N LEU A 141 -8.44 1.42 -12.62
CA LEU A 141 -8.25 2.26 -11.45
C LEU A 141 -6.78 2.68 -11.34
N ASP A 142 -6.53 3.81 -10.71
CA ASP A 142 -5.18 4.24 -10.37
C ASP A 142 -5.00 4.19 -8.84
N LEU A 143 -4.45 3.08 -8.37
CA LEU A 143 -4.12 2.84 -6.98
C LEU A 143 -2.60 2.84 -6.72
N THR A 144 -1.81 3.20 -7.72
CA THR A 144 -0.35 3.21 -7.65
C THR A 144 0.14 4.04 -6.47
N SER A 145 0.96 3.44 -5.61
CA SER A 145 1.54 4.07 -4.41
C SER A 145 0.56 4.64 -3.39
N SER A 146 -0.72 4.32 -3.50
CA SER A 146 -1.79 4.98 -2.73
C SER A 146 -2.27 4.19 -1.50
N ILE A 147 -1.99 2.87 -1.42
CA ILE A 147 -2.55 2.00 -0.39
C ILE A 147 -1.48 1.53 0.59
N PHE A 148 -1.81 1.65 1.89
CA PHE A 148 -0.96 1.20 2.99
C PHE A 148 -1.79 0.37 3.96
N ILE A 149 -1.33 -0.84 4.27
CA ILE A 149 -1.94 -1.71 5.26
C ILE A 149 -1.05 -1.71 6.49
N ILE A 150 -1.61 -1.35 7.62
CA ILE A 150 -0.86 -1.12 8.86
C ILE A 150 -1.45 -1.99 9.96
N ASP A 151 -0.64 -2.79 10.60
CA ASP A 151 -1.01 -3.48 11.82
C ASP A 151 -0.99 -2.50 12.99
N ILE A 152 -2.13 -2.32 13.65
CA ILE A 152 -2.26 -1.35 14.74
C ILE A 152 -1.46 -1.77 15.97
N GLU A 153 -1.31 -3.07 16.23
CA GLU A 153 -0.68 -3.60 17.45
C GLU A 153 0.85 -3.47 17.37
N ILE A 154 1.44 -4.03 16.33
CA ILE A 154 2.90 -4.02 16.15
C ILE A 154 3.41 -2.76 15.45
N GLY A 155 2.57 -2.12 14.65
CA GLY A 155 2.88 -0.89 13.92
C GLY A 155 3.63 -1.13 12.62
N CYS A 156 3.74 -2.36 12.13
CA CYS A 156 4.32 -2.65 10.82
C CYS A 156 3.43 -2.16 9.69
N ILE A 157 4.04 -1.73 8.58
CA ILE A 157 3.38 -1.19 7.41
C ILE A 157 3.74 -2.02 6.19
N PHE A 158 2.74 -2.49 5.47
CA PHE A 158 2.85 -3.12 4.16
C PHE A 158 2.39 -2.13 3.09
N HIS A 159 3.22 -1.92 2.07
CA HIS A 159 2.95 -1.00 0.98
C HIS A 159 3.29 -1.64 -0.36
N LEU A 160 2.30 -2.23 -1.00
CA LEU A 160 2.37 -2.62 -2.40
C LEU A 160 2.18 -1.35 -3.25
N TYR A 161 3.22 -0.94 -4.00
CA TYR A 161 3.16 0.33 -4.71
C TYR A 161 2.72 0.19 -6.17
N ASP A 162 3.07 -0.90 -6.85
CA ASP A 162 2.62 -1.29 -8.20
C ASP A 162 3.01 -2.75 -8.53
N ASP A 163 3.06 -3.12 -9.79
CA ASP A 163 3.44 -4.47 -10.25
C ASP A 163 4.92 -4.82 -10.02
N ARG A 164 5.80 -3.84 -9.81
CA ARG A 164 7.25 -4.05 -9.66
C ARG A 164 7.64 -4.48 -8.26
N GLY A 165 6.92 -4.01 -7.22
CA GLY A 165 7.36 -4.34 -5.88
C GLY A 165 6.54 -3.76 -4.74
N LEU A 166 7.06 -4.04 -3.54
CA LEU A 166 6.47 -3.59 -2.30
C LEU A 166 7.54 -3.17 -1.28
N TYR A 167 7.11 -2.37 -0.33
CA TYR A 167 7.91 -2.02 0.85
C TYR A 167 7.26 -2.56 2.11
N LEU A 168 8.10 -3.09 2.99
CA LEU A 168 7.76 -3.38 4.38
C LEU A 168 8.47 -2.37 5.27
N PHE A 169 7.76 -1.78 6.21
CA PHE A 169 8.35 -0.91 7.23
C PHE A 169 8.03 -1.49 8.60
N ALA A 170 8.99 -1.42 9.50
CA ALA A 170 8.80 -1.85 10.87
C ALA A 170 9.36 -0.82 11.86
N PRO A 171 8.75 -0.65 13.04
CA PRO A 171 9.30 0.23 14.07
C PRO A 171 10.58 -0.35 14.68
N LYS A 172 10.85 -1.66 14.53
CA LYS A 172 12.02 -2.38 15.02
C LYS A 172 12.47 -3.42 13.99
N GLU A 173 13.77 -3.67 13.95
CA GLU A 173 14.39 -4.64 13.03
C GLU A 173 13.88 -6.06 13.19
N GLU A 174 13.63 -6.50 14.42
CA GLU A 174 13.19 -7.85 14.76
C GLU A 174 11.92 -8.30 13.99
N TYR A 175 11.08 -7.37 13.56
CA TYR A 175 9.88 -7.67 12.79
C TYR A 175 10.14 -7.97 11.29
N LEU A 176 11.36 -7.71 10.81
CA LEU A 176 11.74 -7.94 9.40
C LEU A 176 12.74 -9.09 9.21
N VAL A 177 13.34 -9.61 10.28
CA VAL A 177 14.44 -10.61 10.21
C VAL A 177 14.06 -11.86 9.42
N ASP A 178 12.84 -12.33 9.54
CA ASP A 178 12.38 -13.53 8.82
C ASP A 178 11.93 -13.23 7.38
N MET A 179 11.74 -11.95 7.04
CA MET A 179 11.23 -11.52 5.74
C MET A 179 12.31 -11.45 4.66
N GLU A 180 13.59 -11.41 5.03
CA GLU A 180 14.72 -11.41 4.09
C GLU A 180 14.88 -12.77 3.35
N LYS A 181 14.12 -13.79 3.77
CA LYS A 181 14.17 -15.15 3.22
C LYS A 181 12.98 -15.49 2.31
N VAL A 182 12.02 -14.60 2.21
CA VAL A 182 10.82 -14.70 1.38
C VAL A 182 11.07 -14.02 0.03
#